data_7cec5e595bb3028afdda269e2d3bc151
#
_entry.id   7cec5e595bb3028afdda269e2d3bc151
#
_cell.length_a   1.000
_cell.length_b   1.000
_cell.length_c   1.000
_cell.angle_alpha   90.00
_cell.angle_beta   90.00
_cell.angle_gamma   90.00
#
_symmetry.space_group_name_H-M   'P 1'
#
loop_
_entity.id
_entity.type
_entity.pdbx_description
1 polymer ?
#
loop_
_entity_poly.entity_id
_entity_poly.type
_entity_poly.pdbx_seq_one_letter_code
_entity_poly.pdbx_strand_id
1 'polypeptide(L)'
;MQQIFSYISAHWMEGAIWLLGLGWGYLVKKVTEYKTIKDGLLAIMHDRLYQACTYYSQQGWINTSGLKNLEYLYQSYHALGGNGTGTELYNRAKALPIRD
;
A
#
# COMPACT_ATOMS: atom_id res chain seq x y z
N MET A 1 -3.55 -53.94 2.50
CA MET A 1 -3.60 -52.70 3.27
C MET A 1 -2.22 -52.19 3.65
N GLN A 2 -1.34 -53.05 4.16
CA GLN A 2 0.03 -52.61 4.52
C GLN A 2 0.82 -52.03 3.35
N GLN A 3 0.64 -52.57 2.15
CA GLN A 3 1.32 -52.05 0.96
C GLN A 3 0.84 -50.63 0.57
N ILE A 4 -0.43 -50.35 0.76
CA ILE A 4 -1.00 -49.03 0.51
C ILE A 4 -0.49 -48.04 1.55
N PHE A 5 -0.47 -48.41 2.81
CA PHE A 5 0.09 -47.58 3.88
C PHE A 5 1.56 -47.28 3.68
N SER A 6 2.33 -48.30 3.30
CA SER A 6 3.75 -48.18 3.01
C SER A 6 4.00 -47.23 1.81
N TYR A 7 3.17 -47.37 0.77
CA TYR A 7 3.24 -46.51 -0.41
C TYR A 7 2.90 -45.05 -0.05
N ILE A 8 1.82 -44.82 0.70
CA ILE A 8 1.40 -43.48 1.13
C ILE A 8 2.46 -42.87 2.08
N SER A 9 3.00 -43.64 3.04
CA SER A 9 4.04 -43.14 3.93
C SER A 9 5.33 -42.83 3.22
N ALA A 10 5.68 -43.57 2.15
CA ALA A 10 6.89 -43.31 1.38
C ALA A 10 6.78 -42.08 0.47
N HIS A 11 5.57 -41.76 0.00
CA HIS A 11 5.35 -40.73 -1.00
C HIS A 11 4.66 -39.47 -0.46
N TRP A 12 4.11 -39.50 0.75
CA TRP A 12 3.43 -38.35 1.30
C TRP A 12 4.38 -37.17 1.55
N MET A 13 5.64 -37.44 1.88
CA MET A 13 6.62 -36.37 2.07
C MET A 13 6.94 -35.67 0.75
N GLU A 14 7.04 -36.40 -0.34
CA GLU A 14 7.21 -35.80 -1.67
C GLU A 14 6.02 -34.95 -2.04
N GLY A 15 4.81 -35.43 -1.81
CA GLY A 15 3.58 -34.69 -2.05
C GLY A 15 3.50 -33.43 -1.19
N ALA A 16 3.90 -33.53 0.09
CA ALA A 16 3.94 -32.38 1.00
C ALA A 16 4.96 -31.34 0.54
N ILE A 17 6.13 -31.75 0.09
CA ILE A 17 7.16 -30.86 -0.44
C ILE A 17 6.66 -30.13 -1.69
N TRP A 18 6.00 -30.86 -2.59
CA TRP A 18 5.40 -30.26 -3.80
C TRP A 18 4.33 -29.26 -3.46
N LEU A 19 3.43 -29.57 -2.52
CA LEU A 19 2.38 -28.65 -2.06
C LEU A 19 2.96 -27.42 -1.40
N LEU A 20 3.98 -27.57 -0.57
CA LEU A 20 4.67 -26.45 0.08
C LEU A 20 5.38 -25.57 -0.95
N GLY A 21 6.03 -26.18 -1.94
CA GLY A 21 6.68 -25.45 -3.03
C GLY A 21 5.69 -24.64 -3.88
N LEU A 22 4.56 -25.24 -4.24
CA LEU A 22 3.51 -24.56 -4.99
C LEU A 22 2.87 -23.44 -4.15
N GLY A 23 2.60 -23.70 -2.87
CA GLY A 23 2.07 -22.70 -1.95
C GLY A 23 3.02 -21.54 -1.75
N TRP A 24 4.31 -21.83 -1.60
CA TRP A 24 5.34 -20.80 -1.46
C TRP A 24 5.45 -19.94 -2.73
N GLY A 25 5.49 -20.58 -3.89
CA GLY A 25 5.52 -19.87 -5.19
C GLY A 25 4.30 -18.97 -5.37
N TYR A 26 3.12 -19.45 -5.01
CA TYR A 26 1.89 -18.67 -5.05
C TYR A 26 1.96 -17.45 -4.11
N LEU A 27 2.43 -17.66 -2.86
CA LEU A 27 2.58 -16.58 -1.89
C LEU A 27 3.58 -15.52 -2.36
N VAL A 28 4.73 -15.95 -2.89
CA VAL A 28 5.75 -15.02 -3.42
C VAL A 28 5.17 -14.20 -4.57
N LYS A 29 4.43 -14.84 -5.47
CA LYS A 29 3.77 -14.15 -6.58
C LYS A 29 2.76 -13.13 -6.08
N LYS A 30 1.93 -13.49 -5.11
CA LYS A 30 0.92 -12.60 -4.52
C LYS A 30 1.55 -11.42 -3.79
N VAL A 31 2.59 -11.66 -3.02
CA VAL A 31 3.32 -10.60 -2.31
C VAL A 31 3.97 -9.64 -3.30
N THR A 32 4.56 -10.15 -4.38
CA THR A 32 5.18 -9.33 -5.43
C THR A 32 4.14 -8.48 -6.14
N GLU A 33 2.99 -9.04 -6.51
CA GLU A 33 1.88 -8.31 -7.12
C GLU A 33 1.36 -7.22 -6.17
N TYR A 34 1.16 -7.55 -4.90
CA TYR A 34 0.72 -6.60 -3.89
C TYR A 34 1.70 -5.44 -3.74
N LYS A 35 2.99 -5.74 -3.67
CA LYS A 35 4.04 -4.73 -3.56
C LYS A 35 4.07 -3.80 -4.77
N THR A 36 3.92 -4.35 -5.97
CA THR A 36 3.88 -3.57 -7.22
C THR A 36 2.68 -2.62 -7.24
N ILE A 37 1.50 -3.12 -6.87
CA ILE A 37 0.28 -2.32 -6.77
C ILE A 37 0.44 -1.23 -5.71
N LYS A 38 0.95 -1.58 -4.55
CA LYS A 38 1.19 -0.65 -3.45
C LYS A 38 2.13 0.47 -3.86
N ASP A 39 3.24 0.15 -4.51
CA ASP A 39 4.23 1.13 -4.96
C ASP A 39 3.61 2.06 -6.03
N GLY A 40 2.81 1.52 -6.93
CA GLY A 40 2.07 2.30 -7.92
C GLY A 40 1.06 3.24 -7.28
N LEU A 41 0.30 2.77 -6.28
CA LEU A 41 -0.65 3.60 -5.54
C LEU A 41 0.06 4.70 -4.76
N LEU A 42 1.19 4.39 -4.12
CA LEU A 42 2.00 5.39 -3.41
C LEU A 42 2.47 6.49 -4.35
N ALA A 43 2.93 6.13 -5.54
CA ALA A 43 3.38 7.10 -6.54
C ALA A 43 2.24 8.02 -6.97
N ILE A 44 1.06 7.48 -7.24
CA ILE A 44 -0.13 8.24 -7.61
C ILE A 44 -0.59 9.15 -6.46
N MET A 45 -0.64 8.64 -5.25
CA MET A 45 -1.03 9.40 -4.07
C MET A 45 -0.05 10.52 -3.76
N HIS A 46 1.25 10.25 -3.87
CA HIS A 46 2.28 11.26 -3.71
C HIS A 46 2.11 12.41 -4.71
N ASP A 47 1.88 12.07 -5.96
CA ASP A 47 1.67 13.04 -7.02
C ASP A 47 0.42 13.89 -6.77
N ARG A 48 -0.68 13.26 -6.41
CA ARG A 48 -1.93 13.97 -6.07
C ARG A 48 -1.77 14.84 -4.84
N LEU A 49 -1.10 14.34 -3.82
CA LEU A 49 -0.82 15.09 -2.60
C LEU A 49 0.04 16.31 -2.91
N TYR A 50 1.07 16.11 -3.73
CA TYR A 50 1.96 17.19 -4.17
C TYR A 50 1.17 18.27 -4.92
N GLN A 51 0.36 17.88 -5.89
CA GLN A 51 -0.43 18.81 -6.68
C GLN A 51 -1.43 19.59 -5.84
N ALA A 52 -2.15 18.89 -4.96
CA ALA A 52 -3.13 19.53 -4.08
C ALA A 52 -2.49 20.49 -3.09
N CYS A 53 -1.41 20.07 -2.46
CA CYS A 53 -0.68 20.91 -1.49
C CYS A 53 -0.07 22.14 -2.18
N THR A 54 0.49 21.97 -3.37
CA THR A 54 1.05 23.08 -4.15
C THR A 54 -0.04 24.07 -4.53
N TYR A 55 -1.20 23.57 -4.98
CA TYR A 55 -2.33 24.41 -5.34
C TYR A 55 -2.77 25.28 -4.16
N TYR A 56 -3.00 24.68 -2.99
CA TYR A 56 -3.42 25.42 -1.81
C TYR A 56 -2.34 26.36 -1.28
N SER A 57 -1.07 25.95 -1.35
CA SER A 57 0.04 26.81 -0.94
C SER A 57 0.17 28.05 -1.82
N GLN A 58 -0.03 27.92 -3.12
CA GLN A 58 -0.03 29.06 -4.06
C GLN A 58 -1.25 29.95 -3.85
N GLN A 59 -2.39 29.38 -3.54
CA GLN A 59 -3.61 30.10 -3.23
C GLN A 59 -3.50 30.89 -1.91
N GLY A 60 -2.75 30.35 -0.95
CA GLY A 60 -2.53 30.95 0.36
C GLY A 60 -3.63 30.66 1.39
N TRP A 61 -4.63 29.88 1.04
CA TRP A 61 -5.70 29.48 1.94
C TRP A 61 -6.30 28.15 1.51
N ILE A 62 -7.06 27.51 2.41
CA ILE A 62 -7.72 26.22 2.14
C ILE A 62 -9.12 26.27 2.77
N ASN A 63 -10.10 25.69 2.07
CA ASN A 63 -11.45 25.56 2.64
C ASN A 63 -11.55 24.26 3.46
N THR A 64 -12.61 24.15 4.27
CA THR A 64 -12.82 22.99 5.13
C THR A 64 -12.93 21.70 4.33
N SER A 65 -13.64 21.72 3.21
CA SER A 65 -13.78 20.55 2.33
C SER A 65 -12.45 20.12 1.75
N GLY A 66 -11.63 21.08 1.32
CA GLY A 66 -10.29 20.81 0.80
C GLY A 66 -9.37 20.21 1.85
N LEU A 67 -9.44 20.72 3.07
CA LEU A 67 -8.65 20.20 4.18
C LEU A 67 -9.04 18.75 4.50
N LYS A 68 -10.33 18.43 4.54
CA LYS A 68 -10.81 17.07 4.77
C LYS A 68 -10.35 16.11 3.67
N ASN A 69 -10.44 16.51 2.42
CA ASN A 69 -9.96 15.72 1.28
C ASN A 69 -8.47 15.47 1.37
N LEU A 70 -7.72 16.48 1.76
CA LEU A 70 -6.28 16.40 1.94
C LEU A 70 -5.92 15.44 3.08
N GLU A 71 -6.66 15.49 4.19
CA GLU A 71 -6.48 14.57 5.32
C GLU A 71 -6.72 13.13 4.91
N TYR A 72 -7.78 12.84 4.16
CA TYR A 72 -8.06 11.50 3.63
C TYR A 72 -6.93 11.01 2.73
N LEU A 73 -6.47 11.83 1.83
CA LEU A 73 -5.40 11.50 0.91
C LEU A 73 -4.10 11.22 1.68
N TYR A 74 -3.77 12.06 2.65
CA TYR A 74 -2.58 11.90 3.47
C TYR A 74 -2.65 10.65 4.35
N GLN A 75 -3.80 10.38 4.98
CA GLN A 75 -3.96 9.20 5.82
C GLN A 75 -3.78 7.92 5.01
N SER A 76 -4.33 7.86 3.80
CA SER A 76 -4.16 6.73 2.90
C SER A 76 -2.70 6.58 2.46
N TYR A 77 -2.05 7.69 2.12
CA TYR A 77 -0.64 7.74 1.75
C TYR A 77 0.25 7.24 2.89
N HIS A 78 0.01 7.72 4.10
CA HIS A 78 0.78 7.35 5.30
C HIS A 78 0.55 5.88 5.68
N ALA A 79 -0.70 5.40 5.59
CA ALA A 79 -1.05 4.01 5.89
C ALA A 79 -0.35 3.02 4.96
N LEU A 80 -0.07 3.42 3.72
CA LEU A 80 0.69 2.62 2.76
C LEU A 80 2.22 2.73 2.95
N GLY A 81 2.66 3.47 3.95
CA GLY A 81 4.08 3.64 4.24
C GLY A 81 4.71 4.89 3.65
N GLY A 82 3.91 5.80 3.10
CA GLY A 82 4.40 7.08 2.60
C GLY A 82 4.79 8.02 3.74
N ASN A 83 5.90 8.73 3.57
CA ASN A 83 6.39 9.71 4.53
C ASN A 83 7.30 10.71 3.81
N GLY A 84 8.03 11.54 4.57
CA GLY A 84 9.01 12.47 4.02
C GLY A 84 8.37 13.68 3.36
N THR A 85 8.61 13.90 2.06
CA THR A 85 8.15 15.09 1.32
C THR A 85 6.62 15.24 1.37
N GLY A 86 5.89 14.14 1.25
CA GLY A 86 4.42 14.17 1.34
C GLY A 86 3.92 14.66 2.69
N THR A 87 4.57 14.24 3.78
CA THR A 87 4.26 14.70 5.13
C THR A 87 4.54 16.19 5.29
N GLU A 88 5.66 16.66 4.77
CA GLU A 88 6.04 18.07 4.81
C GLU A 88 5.04 18.95 4.06
N LEU A 89 4.68 18.56 2.86
CA LEU A 89 3.69 19.26 2.05
C LEU A 89 2.32 19.31 2.73
N TYR A 90 1.89 18.20 3.31
CA TYR A 90 0.64 18.11 4.05
C TYR A 90 0.64 19.08 5.25
N ASN A 91 1.72 19.08 6.02
CA ASN A 91 1.83 19.97 7.18
C ASN A 91 1.80 21.45 6.79
N ARG A 92 2.41 21.81 5.67
CA ARG A 92 2.36 23.17 5.14
C ARG A 92 0.96 23.57 4.74
N ALA A 93 0.24 22.69 4.03
CA ALA A 93 -1.13 22.95 3.59
C ALA A 93 -2.08 23.04 4.79
N LYS A 94 -1.89 22.17 5.79
CA LYS A 94 -2.68 22.16 7.02
C LYS A 94 -2.54 23.45 7.82
N ALA A 95 -1.39 24.10 7.72
CA ALA A 95 -1.10 25.35 8.42
C ALA A 95 -1.69 26.58 7.73
N LEU A 96 -2.27 26.45 6.53
CA LEU A 96 -2.86 27.57 5.80
C LEU A 96 -4.14 28.06 6.48
N PRO A 97 -4.46 29.38 6.35
CA PRO A 97 -5.72 29.91 6.85
C PRO A 97 -6.92 29.21 6.22
N ILE A 98 -7.93 28.93 7.00
CA ILE A 98 -9.18 28.31 6.52
C ILE A 98 -10.14 29.43 6.07
N ARG A 99 -10.60 29.30 4.82
CA ARG A 99 -11.58 30.22 4.22
C ARG A 99 -12.70 29.42 3.59
N ASP A 100 -13.89 29.56 4.06
CA ASP A 100 -15.06 28.88 3.49
C ASP A 100 -15.88 29.81 2.60
#